data_7166927dfdb612e7a3bbfe99d6784d66
#
_entry.id   7166927dfdb612e7a3bbfe99d6784d66
#
_cell.length_a   1.000
_cell.length_b   1.000
_cell.length_c   1.000
_cell.angle_alpha   90.00
_cell.angle_beta   90.00
_cell.angle_gamma   90.00
#
_symmetry.space_group_name_H-M   'P 1'
#
loop_
_entity.id
_entity.type
_entity.pdbx_description
1 polymer ?
#
loop_
_entity_poly.entity_id
_entity_poly.type
_entity_poly.pdbx_seq_one_letter_code
_entity_poly.pdbx_strand_id
1 'polypeptide(L)'
;MLRFSLFALSLLVGITAARADEAPLRVGSTAGPYAEIMDFVAGLSAKQGLPIKVIEFTDYAIPNVALADGDIDVSNFQTVPYLDAAVKARGYDIVALQPTIITPLGIYSKKLKSLDELKNGDTLAIANDPANGGRGLLLLQKAGLIKLAPGVTTTATVLDIVENPKHLKFRELDAAQIPRSLDDVTAAAVNMNYALPAHIDPKTALVREGTDTLYALVWTSLRKDKDDPRIQKLIVIYRSPEVKAYILEHFHGSIIPAW
;
A
#
# COMPACT_ATOMS: atom_id res chain seq x y z
N MET A 1 -8.61 -64.32 59.32
CA MET A 1 -8.68 -64.05 57.88
C MET A 1 -8.98 -62.56 57.65
N LEU A 2 -7.94 -61.75 57.42
CA LEU A 2 -8.06 -60.29 57.27
C LEU A 2 -7.95 -59.96 55.75
N ARG A 3 -9.02 -59.39 55.20
CA ARG A 3 -9.04 -58.93 53.79
C ARG A 3 -8.62 -57.48 53.76
N PHE A 4 -7.43 -57.18 53.15
CA PHE A 4 -6.98 -55.84 52.78
C PHE A 4 -7.56 -55.49 51.42
N SER A 5 -8.41 -54.45 51.36
CA SER A 5 -8.85 -53.82 50.09
C SER A 5 -7.90 -52.72 49.76
N LEU A 6 -7.16 -52.87 48.62
CA LEU A 6 -6.38 -51.80 48.04
C LEU A 6 -7.34 -50.89 47.29
N PHE A 7 -7.41 -49.61 47.70
CA PHE A 7 -8.02 -48.54 46.92
C PHE A 7 -6.94 -47.94 46.01
N ALA A 8 -7.06 -48.14 44.71
CA ALA A 8 -6.21 -47.51 43.75
C ALA A 8 -6.76 -46.10 43.46
N LEU A 9 -6.05 -45.07 43.91
CA LEU A 9 -6.33 -43.67 43.64
C LEU A 9 -5.74 -43.29 42.28
N SER A 10 -6.56 -43.24 41.22
CA SER A 10 -6.16 -42.79 39.89
C SER A 10 -6.01 -41.27 39.87
N LEU A 11 -4.77 -40.80 39.85
CA LEU A 11 -4.43 -39.38 39.68
C LEU A 11 -4.61 -39.00 38.20
N LEU A 12 -5.72 -38.34 37.86
CA LEU A 12 -5.88 -37.69 36.52
C LEU A 12 -4.98 -36.44 36.48
N VAL A 13 -3.82 -36.58 35.88
CA VAL A 13 -2.98 -35.43 35.53
C VAL A 13 -3.60 -34.77 34.32
N GLY A 14 -4.32 -33.67 34.52
CA GLY A 14 -4.80 -32.79 33.46
C GLY A 14 -3.60 -32.13 32.78
N ILE A 15 -3.25 -32.61 31.61
CA ILE A 15 -2.28 -31.94 30.76
C ILE A 15 -2.96 -30.67 30.20
N THR A 16 -2.79 -29.55 30.90
CA THR A 16 -3.03 -28.23 30.32
C THR A 16 -1.95 -28.03 29.24
N ALA A 17 -2.31 -28.27 27.98
CA ALA A 17 -1.48 -27.86 26.86
C ALA A 17 -1.29 -26.35 26.99
N ALA A 18 -0.13 -25.92 27.47
CA ALA A 18 0.30 -24.54 27.33
C ALA A 18 0.32 -24.25 25.84
N ARG A 19 -0.61 -23.40 25.38
CA ARG A 19 -0.53 -22.82 24.05
C ARG A 19 0.77 -22.05 24.04
N ALA A 20 1.78 -22.55 23.34
CA ALA A 20 2.96 -21.76 23.04
C ALA A 20 2.44 -20.45 22.40
N ASP A 21 2.78 -19.32 23.00
CA ASP A 21 2.47 -18.02 22.40
C ASP A 21 3.15 -18.00 21.03
N GLU A 22 2.35 -18.16 19.99
CA GLU A 22 2.84 -18.13 18.63
C GLU A 22 3.37 -16.71 18.37
N ALA A 23 4.60 -16.60 17.84
CA ALA A 23 5.21 -15.30 17.58
C ALA A 23 4.29 -14.45 16.70
N PRO A 24 4.14 -13.14 16.98
CA PRO A 24 3.29 -12.26 16.22
C PRO A 24 3.63 -12.30 14.73
N LEU A 25 2.62 -12.33 13.86
CA LEU A 25 2.81 -12.22 12.41
C LEU A 25 3.33 -10.82 12.11
N ARG A 26 4.48 -10.72 11.42
CA ARG A 26 5.13 -9.46 11.09
C ARG A 26 4.56 -8.91 9.80
N VAL A 27 3.90 -7.77 9.89
CA VAL A 27 3.18 -7.13 8.77
C VAL A 27 3.87 -5.84 8.37
N GLY A 28 4.43 -5.81 7.16
CA GLY A 28 5.03 -4.61 6.59
C GLY A 28 3.98 -3.68 5.98
N SER A 29 4.04 -2.39 6.30
CA SER A 29 3.22 -1.35 5.70
C SER A 29 4.02 -0.06 5.56
N THR A 30 3.61 0.85 4.67
CA THR A 30 4.21 2.19 4.67
C THR A 30 3.53 3.09 5.69
N ALA A 31 4.34 3.96 6.31
CA ALA A 31 3.90 4.93 7.29
C ALA A 31 2.74 5.81 6.79
N GLY A 32 1.98 6.35 7.73
CA GLY A 32 0.76 7.13 7.47
C GLY A 32 -0.47 6.24 7.37
N PRO A 33 -1.44 6.57 6.51
CA PRO A 33 -2.77 5.97 6.53
C PRO A 33 -2.79 4.44 6.36
N TYR A 34 -1.79 3.87 5.69
CA TYR A 34 -1.74 2.41 5.54
C TYR A 34 -1.36 1.73 6.86
N ALA A 35 -0.38 2.28 7.57
CA ALA A 35 -0.03 1.82 8.91
C ALA A 35 -1.16 2.06 9.91
N GLU A 36 -1.84 3.21 9.87
CA GLU A 36 -3.01 3.50 10.72
C GLU A 36 -4.13 2.46 10.57
N ILE A 37 -4.42 2.04 9.33
CA ILE A 37 -5.37 0.94 9.07
C ILE A 37 -4.84 -0.36 9.70
N MET A 38 -3.55 -0.64 9.56
CA MET A 38 -2.96 -1.87 10.11
C MET A 38 -2.95 -1.88 11.63
N ASP A 39 -2.77 -0.74 12.30
CA ASP A 39 -2.86 -0.61 13.76
C ASP A 39 -4.29 -0.90 14.26
N PHE A 40 -5.31 -0.38 13.55
CA PHE A 40 -6.69 -0.72 13.83
C PHE A 40 -6.94 -2.22 13.67
N VAL A 41 -6.45 -2.81 12.58
CA VAL A 41 -6.54 -4.25 12.31
C VAL A 41 -5.80 -5.08 13.37
N ALA A 42 -4.66 -4.61 13.88
CA ALA A 42 -3.91 -5.28 14.94
C ALA A 42 -4.74 -5.44 16.21
N GLY A 43 -5.50 -4.40 16.59
CA GLY A 43 -6.42 -4.47 17.72
C GLY A 43 -7.54 -5.50 17.54
N LEU A 44 -8.09 -5.64 16.33
CA LEU A 44 -9.10 -6.66 16.00
C LEU A 44 -8.50 -8.07 15.94
N SER A 45 -7.34 -8.19 15.34
CA SER A 45 -6.61 -9.43 15.13
C SER A 45 -6.21 -10.08 16.47
N ALA A 46 -5.72 -9.28 17.41
CA ALA A 46 -5.37 -9.75 18.75
C ALA A 46 -6.60 -10.34 19.50
N LYS A 47 -7.76 -9.68 19.42
CA LYS A 47 -9.02 -10.17 20.01
C LYS A 47 -9.47 -11.50 19.41
N GLN A 48 -9.05 -11.81 18.19
CA GLN A 48 -9.36 -13.05 17.49
C GLN A 48 -8.23 -14.11 17.62
N GLY A 49 -7.26 -13.89 18.50
CA GLY A 49 -6.17 -14.83 18.76
C GLY A 49 -5.15 -14.90 17.60
N LEU A 50 -4.96 -13.80 16.89
CA LEU A 50 -3.90 -13.64 15.89
C LEU A 50 -3.13 -12.34 16.20
N PRO A 51 -2.13 -12.38 17.09
CA PRO A 51 -1.29 -11.21 17.33
C PRO A 51 -0.48 -10.87 16.07
N ILE A 52 -0.49 -9.59 15.67
CA ILE A 52 0.34 -9.07 14.60
C ILE A 52 1.25 -7.98 15.12
N LYS A 53 2.42 -7.82 14.49
CA LYS A 53 3.34 -6.72 14.70
C LYS A 53 3.45 -5.92 13.41
N VAL A 54 2.95 -4.68 13.42
CA VAL A 54 3.10 -3.76 12.28
C VAL A 54 4.53 -3.23 12.26
N ILE A 55 5.15 -3.27 11.09
CA ILE A 55 6.49 -2.75 10.82
C ILE A 55 6.34 -1.69 9.74
N GLU A 56 6.60 -0.44 10.13
CA GLU A 56 6.42 0.70 9.26
C GLU A 56 7.70 1.02 8.47
N PHE A 57 7.50 1.33 7.19
CA PHE A 57 8.54 1.78 6.27
C PHE A 57 8.21 3.18 5.76
N THR A 58 9.23 4.00 5.58
CA THR A 58 9.07 5.40 5.16
C THR A 58 9.08 5.58 3.64
N ASP A 59 9.49 4.56 2.91
CA ASP A 59 9.57 4.54 1.45
C ASP A 59 9.03 3.24 0.86
N TYR A 60 9.00 3.14 -0.47
CA TYR A 60 8.51 1.95 -1.17
C TYR A 60 9.60 0.93 -1.53
N ALA A 61 10.88 1.28 -1.39
CA ALA A 61 11.98 0.41 -1.82
C ALA A 61 12.27 -0.74 -0.84
N ILE A 62 12.16 -0.46 0.46
CA ILE A 62 12.57 -1.38 1.53
C ILE A 62 11.58 -2.53 1.80
N PRO A 63 10.24 -2.35 1.77
CA PRO A 63 9.31 -3.41 2.18
C PRO A 63 9.48 -4.73 1.42
N ASN A 64 9.74 -4.69 0.10
CA ASN A 64 9.95 -5.90 -0.69
C ASN A 64 11.29 -6.58 -0.38
N VAL A 65 12.32 -5.82 -0.01
CA VAL A 65 13.59 -6.36 0.49
C VAL A 65 13.35 -7.09 1.80
N ALA A 66 12.70 -6.43 2.76
CA ALA A 66 12.38 -7.00 4.07
C ALA A 66 11.52 -8.27 3.96
N LEU A 67 10.59 -8.31 3.00
CA LEU A 67 9.78 -9.51 2.73
C LEU A 67 10.62 -10.64 2.12
N ALA A 68 11.50 -10.32 1.16
CA ALA A 68 12.37 -11.30 0.52
C ALA A 68 13.39 -11.91 1.50
N ASP A 69 13.91 -11.09 2.43
CA ASP A 69 14.87 -11.50 3.45
C ASP A 69 14.20 -12.20 4.66
N GLY A 70 12.86 -12.18 4.74
CA GLY A 70 12.10 -12.79 5.82
C GLY A 70 12.07 -11.96 7.11
N ASP A 71 12.35 -10.65 7.04
CA ASP A 71 12.21 -9.71 8.16
C ASP A 71 10.75 -9.38 8.44
N ILE A 72 9.89 -9.51 7.44
CA ILE A 72 8.42 -9.48 7.55
C ILE A 72 7.82 -10.72 6.90
N ASP A 73 6.61 -11.11 7.31
CA ASP A 73 5.93 -12.32 6.83
C ASP A 73 4.95 -12.00 5.69
N VAL A 74 4.37 -10.80 5.71
CA VAL A 74 3.38 -10.32 4.73
C VAL A 74 3.46 -8.80 4.64
N SER A 75 3.10 -8.21 3.51
CA SER A 75 3.05 -6.75 3.38
C SER A 75 1.79 -6.25 2.70
N ASN A 76 1.41 -5.00 3.01
CA ASN A 76 0.27 -4.29 2.44
C ASN A 76 0.65 -2.83 2.20
N PHE A 77 1.24 -2.55 1.02
CA PHE A 77 1.66 -1.19 0.66
C PHE A 77 1.67 -0.91 -0.83
N GLN A 78 1.66 -1.95 -1.68
CA GLN A 78 1.95 -1.83 -3.10
C GLN A 78 0.79 -2.27 -3.99
N THR A 79 0.77 -1.75 -5.20
CA THR A 79 -0.11 -2.16 -6.29
C THR A 79 0.48 -3.32 -7.08
N VAL A 80 -0.35 -4.04 -7.84
CA VAL A 80 0.17 -5.11 -8.74
C VAL A 80 1.21 -4.57 -9.73
N PRO A 81 1.01 -3.44 -10.44
CA PRO A 81 2.05 -2.90 -11.32
C PRO A 81 3.39 -2.61 -10.62
N TYR A 82 3.36 -2.14 -9.35
CA TYR A 82 4.58 -1.91 -8.59
C TYR A 82 5.27 -3.24 -8.25
N LEU A 83 4.52 -4.23 -7.78
CA LEU A 83 5.04 -5.57 -7.50
C LEU A 83 5.67 -6.20 -8.74
N ASP A 84 4.98 -6.15 -9.89
CA ASP A 84 5.47 -6.73 -11.15
C ASP A 84 6.78 -6.08 -11.59
N ALA A 85 6.89 -4.75 -11.47
CA ALA A 85 8.12 -4.03 -11.77
C ALA A 85 9.27 -4.45 -10.82
N ALA A 86 8.99 -4.57 -9.51
CA ALA A 86 9.97 -4.99 -8.51
C ALA A 86 10.43 -6.44 -8.73
N VAL A 87 9.49 -7.37 -8.97
CA VAL A 87 9.78 -8.78 -9.28
C VAL A 87 10.63 -8.90 -10.54
N LYS A 88 10.27 -8.17 -11.61
CA LYS A 88 11.04 -8.15 -12.86
C LYS A 88 12.46 -7.63 -12.66
N ALA A 89 12.62 -6.57 -11.87
CA ALA A 89 13.91 -5.91 -11.66
C ALA A 89 14.85 -6.67 -10.71
N ARG A 90 14.30 -7.36 -9.72
CA ARG A 90 15.07 -7.94 -8.60
C ARG A 90 14.98 -9.46 -8.50
N GLY A 91 14.08 -10.11 -9.22
CA GLY A 91 13.89 -11.55 -9.17
C GLY A 91 13.25 -12.06 -7.88
N TYR A 92 12.50 -11.21 -7.15
CA TYR A 92 11.82 -11.61 -5.92
C TYR A 92 10.80 -12.72 -6.16
N ASP A 93 10.73 -13.71 -5.28
CA ASP A 93 9.65 -14.72 -5.28
C ASP A 93 8.47 -14.28 -4.40
N ILE A 94 8.00 -13.06 -4.68
CA ILE A 94 6.86 -12.42 -4.01
C ILE A 94 5.64 -12.51 -4.92
N VAL A 95 4.48 -12.78 -4.32
CA VAL A 95 3.20 -12.88 -5.04
C VAL A 95 2.15 -11.97 -4.44
N ALA A 96 1.26 -11.46 -5.29
CA ALA A 96 0.05 -10.78 -4.88
C ALA A 96 -0.98 -11.79 -4.39
N LEU A 97 -1.69 -11.43 -3.33
CA LEU A 97 -2.82 -12.20 -2.78
C LEU A 97 -4.14 -11.47 -3.08
N GLN A 98 -4.78 -10.92 -2.05
CA GLN A 98 -6.08 -10.26 -2.19
C GLN A 98 -5.93 -8.73 -2.24
N PRO A 99 -6.81 -8.01 -2.97
CA PRO A 99 -6.86 -6.56 -2.93
C PRO A 99 -7.29 -6.05 -1.56
N THR A 100 -6.80 -4.83 -1.23
CA THR A 100 -7.04 -4.20 0.07
C THR A 100 -7.76 -2.86 -0.06
N ILE A 101 -7.12 -1.83 -0.54
CA ILE A 101 -7.67 -0.49 -0.64
C ILE A 101 -7.30 0.15 -1.99
N ILE A 102 -8.12 1.08 -2.42
CA ILE A 102 -7.83 1.99 -3.53
C ILE A 102 -7.43 3.33 -2.93
N THR A 103 -6.28 3.85 -3.38
CA THR A 103 -5.75 5.15 -2.98
C THR A 103 -5.48 5.97 -4.22
N PRO A 104 -6.45 6.79 -4.66
CA PRO A 104 -6.33 7.53 -5.91
C PRO A 104 -5.13 8.49 -5.90
N LEU A 105 -4.29 8.42 -6.92
CA LEU A 105 -3.25 9.40 -7.17
C LEU A 105 -3.88 10.74 -7.56
N GLY A 106 -3.30 11.85 -7.11
CA GLY A 106 -3.73 13.19 -7.50
C GLY A 106 -2.58 14.05 -7.98
N ILE A 107 -2.89 15.00 -8.87
CA ILE A 107 -2.00 16.11 -9.23
C ILE A 107 -2.35 17.29 -8.32
N TYR A 108 -1.39 17.77 -7.57
CA TYR A 108 -1.55 18.86 -6.61
C TYR A 108 -0.64 20.03 -6.95
N SER A 109 -1.03 21.22 -6.51
CA SER A 109 -0.23 22.44 -6.65
C SER A 109 -0.48 23.37 -5.47
N LYS A 110 0.57 24.09 -5.04
CA LYS A 110 0.47 25.26 -4.15
C LYS A 110 0.30 26.57 -4.93
N LYS A 111 0.48 26.54 -6.26
CA LYS A 111 0.58 27.71 -7.11
C LYS A 111 -0.61 27.88 -8.05
N LEU A 112 -1.29 26.78 -8.40
CA LEU A 112 -2.38 26.74 -9.36
C LEU A 112 -3.68 26.28 -8.71
N LYS A 113 -4.80 26.74 -9.26
CA LYS A 113 -6.16 26.30 -8.89
C LYS A 113 -6.79 25.41 -9.97
N SER A 114 -6.24 25.42 -11.19
CA SER A 114 -6.69 24.60 -12.32
C SER A 114 -5.50 24.21 -13.17
N LEU A 115 -5.57 23.06 -13.87
CA LEU A 115 -4.59 22.64 -14.87
C LEU A 115 -4.51 23.59 -16.07
N ASP A 116 -5.57 24.38 -16.33
CA ASP A 116 -5.59 25.36 -17.42
C ASP A 116 -4.59 26.50 -17.18
N GLU A 117 -4.24 26.78 -15.93
CA GLU A 117 -3.28 27.81 -15.53
C GLU A 117 -1.81 27.41 -15.82
N LEU A 118 -1.55 26.14 -16.16
CA LEU A 118 -0.21 25.67 -16.53
C LEU A 118 0.33 26.45 -17.73
N LYS A 119 1.56 26.94 -17.58
CA LYS A 119 2.27 27.72 -18.58
C LYS A 119 3.28 26.87 -19.32
N ASN A 120 3.71 27.40 -20.45
CA ASN A 120 4.79 26.80 -21.23
C ASN A 120 6.08 26.70 -20.41
N GLY A 121 6.66 25.49 -20.35
CA GLY A 121 7.90 25.21 -19.63
C GLY A 121 7.74 24.99 -18.11
N ASP A 122 6.51 24.95 -17.58
CA ASP A 122 6.27 24.61 -16.19
C ASP A 122 6.83 23.24 -15.82
N THR A 123 7.25 23.10 -14.57
CA THR A 123 7.84 21.85 -14.05
C THR A 123 6.85 21.09 -13.19
N LEU A 124 6.68 19.80 -13.48
CA LEU A 124 5.88 18.86 -12.72
C LEU A 124 6.77 17.79 -12.08
N ALA A 125 6.54 17.48 -10.80
CA ALA A 125 7.22 16.36 -10.15
C ALA A 125 6.37 15.08 -10.28
N ILE A 126 7.06 13.97 -10.59
CA ILE A 126 6.50 12.62 -10.64
C ILE A 126 7.42 11.66 -9.88
N ALA A 127 6.93 10.49 -9.49
CA ALA A 127 7.76 9.48 -8.85
C ALA A 127 8.81 8.92 -9.83
N ASN A 128 9.98 8.58 -9.30
CA ASN A 128 11.08 7.98 -10.06
C ASN A 128 11.00 6.45 -10.16
N ASP A 129 10.04 5.82 -9.46
CA ASP A 129 9.80 4.41 -9.66
C ASP A 129 8.91 4.17 -10.89
N PRO A 130 9.14 3.06 -11.64
CA PRO A 130 8.47 2.85 -12.92
C PRO A 130 6.94 2.82 -12.84
N ALA A 131 6.39 2.29 -11.74
CA ALA A 131 4.95 2.13 -11.59
C ALA A 131 4.25 3.45 -11.25
N ASN A 132 4.74 4.20 -10.25
CA ASN A 132 4.10 5.46 -9.86
C ASN A 132 4.47 6.60 -10.81
N GLY A 133 5.67 6.61 -11.41
CA GLY A 133 6.04 7.53 -12.47
C GLY A 133 5.12 7.36 -13.68
N GLY A 134 4.99 6.14 -14.19
CA GLY A 134 4.08 5.80 -15.28
C GLY A 134 2.62 6.15 -14.98
N ARG A 135 2.16 5.87 -13.75
CA ARG A 135 0.82 6.21 -13.27
C ARG A 135 0.58 7.72 -13.30
N GLY A 136 1.56 8.53 -12.87
CA GLY A 136 1.51 9.99 -12.95
C GLY A 136 1.39 10.48 -14.41
N LEU A 137 2.19 9.93 -15.32
CA LEU A 137 2.14 10.27 -16.73
C LEU A 137 0.80 9.87 -17.38
N LEU A 138 0.25 8.71 -17.04
CA LEU A 138 -1.08 8.28 -17.52
C LEU A 138 -2.19 9.22 -17.03
N LEU A 139 -2.10 9.71 -15.78
CA LEU A 139 -3.06 10.68 -15.26
C LEU A 139 -2.95 12.03 -16.00
N LEU A 140 -1.74 12.49 -16.31
CA LEU A 140 -1.52 13.70 -17.10
C LEU A 140 -2.02 13.55 -18.54
N GLN A 141 -1.84 12.36 -19.14
CA GLN A 141 -2.43 12.05 -20.45
C GLN A 141 -3.96 12.07 -20.40
N LYS A 142 -4.58 11.45 -19.38
CA LYS A 142 -6.03 11.48 -19.17
C LYS A 142 -6.56 12.90 -19.01
N ALA A 143 -5.75 13.79 -18.42
CA ALA A 143 -6.06 15.23 -18.31
C ALA A 143 -5.81 16.03 -19.59
N GLY A 144 -5.33 15.41 -20.67
CA GLY A 144 -5.07 16.08 -21.95
C GLY A 144 -3.82 16.95 -22.00
N LEU A 145 -2.92 16.83 -21.02
CA LEU A 145 -1.71 17.66 -20.94
C LEU A 145 -0.55 17.13 -21.76
N ILE A 146 -0.47 15.82 -21.93
CA ILE A 146 0.55 15.14 -22.73
C ILE A 146 -0.10 13.99 -23.50
N LYS A 147 0.63 13.43 -24.46
CA LYS A 147 0.28 12.17 -25.11
C LYS A 147 1.45 11.22 -25.06
N LEU A 148 1.20 10.00 -24.64
CA LEU A 148 2.18 8.93 -24.61
C LEU A 148 2.13 8.13 -25.92
N ALA A 149 3.23 7.46 -26.24
CA ALA A 149 3.32 6.59 -27.39
C ALA A 149 2.24 5.48 -27.36
N PRO A 150 1.71 5.06 -28.51
CA PRO A 150 0.71 4.00 -28.57
C PRO A 150 1.20 2.70 -27.91
N GLY A 151 0.32 2.05 -27.11
CA GLY A 151 0.62 0.78 -26.46
C GLY A 151 1.40 0.88 -25.15
N VAL A 152 1.82 2.09 -24.75
CA VAL A 152 2.45 2.32 -23.43
C VAL A 152 1.41 2.19 -22.33
N THR A 153 1.77 1.53 -21.24
CA THR A 153 0.89 1.20 -20.12
C THR A 153 1.47 1.67 -18.77
N THR A 154 1.29 0.91 -17.74
CA THR A 154 1.64 1.26 -16.34
C THR A 154 3.14 1.52 -16.07
N THR A 155 4.02 1.23 -17.03
CA THR A 155 5.47 1.47 -16.91
C THR A 155 5.94 2.59 -17.85
N ALA A 156 5.04 3.52 -18.23
CA ALA A 156 5.38 4.71 -19.02
C ALA A 156 6.52 5.50 -18.37
N THR A 157 7.39 6.04 -19.19
CA THR A 157 8.49 6.93 -18.81
C THR A 157 8.35 8.29 -19.50
N VAL A 158 9.10 9.28 -19.08
CA VAL A 158 9.12 10.60 -19.74
C VAL A 158 9.59 10.51 -21.21
N LEU A 159 10.33 9.45 -21.57
CA LEU A 159 10.78 9.20 -22.94
C LEU A 159 9.64 8.73 -23.86
N ASP A 160 8.56 8.26 -23.30
CA ASP A 160 7.38 7.81 -24.06
C ASP A 160 6.43 8.96 -24.43
N ILE A 161 6.73 10.19 -24.01
CA ILE A 161 5.91 11.37 -24.33
C ILE A 161 6.14 11.76 -25.79
N VAL A 162 5.10 11.62 -26.63
CA VAL A 162 5.15 11.97 -28.07
C VAL A 162 4.54 13.33 -28.35
N GLU A 163 3.64 13.84 -27.49
CA GLU A 163 3.11 15.20 -27.58
C GLU A 163 3.16 15.87 -26.19
N ASN A 164 3.69 17.09 -26.15
CA ASN A 164 3.80 17.91 -24.96
C ASN A 164 3.63 19.40 -25.38
N PRO A 165 2.40 19.83 -25.65
CA PRO A 165 2.14 21.14 -26.27
C PRO A 165 2.53 22.31 -25.36
N LYS A 166 2.57 22.14 -24.06
CA LYS A 166 3.03 23.15 -23.09
C LYS A 166 4.52 23.02 -22.76
N HIS A 167 5.25 22.15 -23.42
CA HIS A 167 6.69 21.88 -23.14
C HIS A 167 6.97 21.69 -21.64
N LEU A 168 6.07 20.95 -20.93
CA LEU A 168 6.19 20.66 -19.52
C LEU A 168 7.50 19.93 -19.23
N LYS A 169 8.15 20.31 -18.15
CA LYS A 169 9.38 19.66 -17.67
C LYS A 169 9.01 18.68 -16.57
N PHE A 170 9.68 17.55 -16.54
CA PHE A 170 9.44 16.53 -15.52
C PHE A 170 10.63 16.43 -14.59
N ARG A 171 10.35 16.43 -13.27
CA ARG A 171 11.31 16.17 -12.22
C ARG A 171 10.96 14.86 -11.55
N GLU A 172 11.77 13.84 -11.76
CA GLU A 172 11.57 12.51 -11.20
C GLU A 172 12.22 12.47 -9.81
N LEU A 173 11.43 12.15 -8.79
CA LEU A 173 11.82 12.14 -7.38
C LEU A 173 11.33 10.86 -6.70
N ASP A 174 11.97 10.49 -5.62
CA ASP A 174 11.40 9.50 -4.69
C ASP A 174 10.00 9.95 -4.26
N ALA A 175 9.03 9.02 -4.28
CA ALA A 175 7.64 9.32 -4.01
C ALA A 175 7.42 9.99 -2.64
N ALA A 176 8.23 9.62 -1.63
CA ALA A 176 8.19 10.21 -0.29
C ALA A 176 8.67 11.67 -0.26
N GLN A 177 9.44 12.12 -1.25
CA GLN A 177 9.95 13.48 -1.35
C GLN A 177 9.03 14.42 -2.12
N ILE A 178 8.09 13.87 -2.91
CA ILE A 178 7.24 14.68 -3.81
C ILE A 178 6.40 15.73 -3.04
N PRO A 179 5.77 15.45 -1.89
CA PRO A 179 5.00 16.47 -1.18
C PRO A 179 5.80 17.72 -0.83
N ARG A 180 7.07 17.55 -0.45
CA ARG A 180 7.98 18.66 -0.13
C ARG A 180 8.39 19.44 -1.37
N SER A 181 8.46 18.81 -2.53
CA SER A 181 8.85 19.48 -3.78
C SER A 181 7.79 20.45 -4.31
N LEU A 182 6.55 20.45 -3.76
CA LEU A 182 5.48 21.36 -4.17
C LEU A 182 5.83 22.85 -4.00
N ASP A 183 6.80 23.17 -3.16
CA ASP A 183 7.29 24.55 -3.02
C ASP A 183 8.15 24.96 -4.25
N ASP A 184 8.87 24.01 -4.84
CA ASP A 184 9.85 24.25 -5.90
C ASP A 184 9.23 24.07 -7.30
N VAL A 185 8.31 23.12 -7.49
CA VAL A 185 7.68 22.82 -8.77
C VAL A 185 6.33 23.53 -8.96
N THR A 186 5.80 23.51 -10.18
CA THR A 186 4.47 24.08 -10.44
C THR A 186 3.35 23.16 -9.97
N ALA A 187 3.47 21.85 -10.19
CA ALA A 187 2.54 20.86 -9.70
C ALA A 187 3.26 19.50 -9.50
N ALA A 188 2.61 18.56 -8.83
CA ALA A 188 3.19 17.24 -8.57
C ALA A 188 2.14 16.13 -8.51
N ALA A 189 2.51 14.94 -8.98
CA ALA A 189 1.74 13.72 -8.81
C ALA A 189 2.05 13.11 -7.45
N VAL A 190 1.11 13.17 -6.49
CA VAL A 190 1.35 12.76 -5.11
C VAL A 190 0.51 11.54 -4.77
N ASN A 191 1.15 10.49 -4.25
CA ASN A 191 0.49 9.32 -3.70
C ASN A 191 -0.21 9.67 -2.38
N MET A 192 -1.41 9.11 -2.16
CA MET A 192 -2.29 9.47 -1.04
C MET A 192 -1.66 9.25 0.34
N ASN A 193 -0.90 8.17 0.51
CA ASN A 193 -0.20 7.89 1.78
C ASN A 193 0.89 8.90 2.13
N TYR A 194 1.39 9.66 1.16
CA TYR A 194 2.30 10.78 1.38
C TYR A 194 1.59 12.14 1.39
N ALA A 195 0.45 12.25 0.70
CA ALA A 195 -0.34 13.48 0.69
C ALA A 195 -0.97 13.76 2.06
N LEU A 196 -1.61 12.76 2.68
CA LEU A 196 -2.31 12.92 3.95
C LEU A 196 -1.39 13.34 5.10
N PRO A 197 -0.23 12.68 5.37
CA PRO A 197 0.69 13.11 6.41
C PRO A 197 1.33 14.50 6.13
N ALA A 198 1.41 14.90 4.86
CA ALA A 198 1.86 16.23 4.46
C ALA A 198 0.76 17.30 4.54
N HIS A 199 -0.42 16.96 5.10
CA HIS A 199 -1.59 17.84 5.22
C HIS A 199 -2.08 18.41 3.87
N ILE A 200 -1.88 17.66 2.78
CA ILE A 200 -2.44 17.99 1.48
C ILE A 200 -3.88 17.47 1.44
N ASP A 201 -4.85 18.38 1.38
CA ASP A 201 -6.26 18.01 1.29
C ASP A 201 -6.54 17.33 -0.07
N PRO A 202 -7.00 16.08 -0.10
CA PRO A 202 -7.32 15.35 -1.33
C PRO A 202 -8.33 16.06 -2.24
N LYS A 203 -9.15 16.95 -1.70
CA LYS A 203 -10.14 17.75 -2.44
C LYS A 203 -9.50 18.87 -3.26
N THR A 204 -8.25 19.25 -2.95
CA THR A 204 -7.52 20.30 -3.67
C THR A 204 -6.76 19.77 -4.89
N ALA A 205 -6.89 18.48 -5.20
CA ALA A 205 -6.28 17.92 -6.39
C ALA A 205 -6.82 18.61 -7.65
N LEU A 206 -5.91 19.11 -8.50
CA LEU A 206 -6.26 19.68 -9.80
C LEU A 206 -6.88 18.63 -10.73
N VAL A 207 -6.43 17.40 -10.61
CA VAL A 207 -7.03 16.19 -11.18
C VAL A 207 -6.69 15.00 -10.29
N ARG A 208 -7.61 14.05 -10.17
CA ARG A 208 -7.45 12.82 -9.38
C ARG A 208 -7.94 11.62 -10.17
N GLU A 209 -7.34 10.47 -9.92
CA GLU A 209 -7.84 9.20 -10.44
C GLU A 209 -9.25 8.88 -9.92
N GLY A 210 -9.98 8.09 -10.69
CA GLY A 210 -11.24 7.48 -10.26
C GLY A 210 -11.01 6.24 -9.39
N THR A 211 -12.14 5.60 -9.06
CA THR A 211 -12.16 4.37 -8.25
C THR A 211 -12.14 3.10 -9.11
N ASP A 212 -12.22 3.26 -10.42
CA ASP A 212 -12.14 2.20 -11.44
C ASP A 212 -10.68 1.81 -11.80
N THR A 213 -9.73 2.27 -10.99
CA THR A 213 -8.30 2.06 -11.25
C THR A 213 -7.86 0.62 -10.92
N LEU A 214 -6.96 0.10 -11.75
CA LEU A 214 -6.24 -1.15 -11.48
C LEU A 214 -5.17 -1.01 -10.38
N TYR A 215 -5.05 0.19 -9.79
CA TYR A 215 -4.06 0.51 -8.76
C TYR A 215 -4.56 0.27 -7.33
N ALA A 216 -5.45 -0.71 -7.14
CA ALA A 216 -5.72 -1.20 -5.78
C ALA A 216 -4.44 -1.78 -5.17
N LEU A 217 -4.19 -1.47 -3.89
CA LEU A 217 -3.14 -2.14 -3.14
C LEU A 217 -3.52 -3.60 -2.92
N VAL A 218 -2.49 -4.43 -2.79
CA VAL A 218 -2.65 -5.87 -2.56
C VAL A 218 -1.84 -6.33 -1.36
N TRP A 219 -2.33 -7.36 -0.69
CA TRP A 219 -1.50 -8.17 0.19
C TRP A 219 -0.43 -8.87 -0.64
N THR A 220 0.79 -8.95 -0.11
CA THR A 220 1.88 -9.69 -0.75
C THR A 220 2.62 -10.54 0.27
N SER A 221 3.01 -11.75 -0.14
CA SER A 221 3.84 -12.67 0.65
C SER A 221 4.89 -13.34 -0.25
N LEU A 222 5.84 -14.03 0.35
CA LEU A 222 6.63 -15.00 -0.42
C LEU A 222 5.69 -16.07 -0.98
N ARG A 223 6.00 -16.57 -2.18
CA ARG A 223 5.19 -17.61 -2.84
C ARG A 223 5.01 -18.86 -1.98
N LYS A 224 6.05 -19.26 -1.25
CA LYS A 224 6.01 -20.42 -0.34
C LYS A 224 5.03 -20.22 0.83
N ASP A 225 4.76 -18.99 1.24
CA ASP A 225 3.97 -18.63 2.41
C ASP A 225 2.55 -18.13 2.05
N LYS A 226 2.18 -18.12 0.76
CA LYS A 226 0.90 -17.62 0.26
C LYS A 226 -0.33 -18.28 0.91
N ASP A 227 -0.20 -19.53 1.32
CA ASP A 227 -1.26 -20.34 1.93
C ASP A 227 -1.09 -20.46 3.46
N ASP A 228 -0.19 -19.70 4.09
CA ASP A 228 -0.04 -19.66 5.56
C ASP A 228 -1.40 -19.30 6.20
N PRO A 229 -1.94 -20.15 7.09
CA PRO A 229 -3.26 -19.94 7.68
C PRO A 229 -3.35 -18.66 8.50
N ARG A 230 -2.25 -18.13 9.04
CA ARG A 230 -2.20 -16.86 9.76
C ARG A 230 -2.38 -15.68 8.79
N ILE A 231 -1.72 -15.72 7.62
CA ILE A 231 -1.87 -14.72 6.57
C ILE A 231 -3.30 -14.74 6.04
N GLN A 232 -3.85 -15.92 5.75
CA GLN A 232 -5.23 -16.05 5.28
C GLN A 232 -6.24 -15.53 6.33
N LYS A 233 -6.03 -15.83 7.62
CA LYS A 233 -6.85 -15.31 8.70
C LYS A 233 -6.76 -13.78 8.80
N LEU A 234 -5.56 -13.19 8.67
CA LEU A 234 -5.37 -11.74 8.66
C LEU A 234 -6.14 -11.09 7.50
N ILE A 235 -6.08 -11.67 6.30
CA ILE A 235 -6.83 -11.18 5.13
C ILE A 235 -8.34 -11.16 5.40
N VAL A 236 -8.88 -12.21 6.03
CA VAL A 236 -10.30 -12.27 6.41
C VAL A 236 -10.64 -11.17 7.42
N ILE A 237 -9.82 -10.97 8.46
CA ILE A 237 -10.01 -9.91 9.46
C ILE A 237 -9.97 -8.54 8.81
N TYR A 238 -8.99 -8.30 7.95
CA TYR A 238 -8.84 -7.02 7.23
C TYR A 238 -10.09 -6.69 6.39
N ARG A 239 -10.73 -7.69 5.78
CA ARG A 239 -11.92 -7.52 4.94
C ARG A 239 -13.23 -7.54 5.71
N SER A 240 -13.18 -7.41 7.03
CA SER A 240 -14.38 -7.39 7.86
C SER A 240 -15.19 -6.10 7.70
N PRO A 241 -16.49 -6.13 8.04
CA PRO A 241 -17.33 -4.94 8.05
C PRO A 241 -16.79 -3.83 8.95
N GLU A 242 -16.15 -4.18 10.07
CA GLU A 242 -15.57 -3.23 11.03
C GLU A 242 -14.42 -2.44 10.40
N VAL A 243 -13.50 -3.11 9.70
CA VAL A 243 -12.38 -2.45 8.99
C VAL A 243 -12.92 -1.59 7.86
N LYS A 244 -13.92 -2.07 7.12
CA LYS A 244 -14.57 -1.29 6.06
C LYS A 244 -15.18 0.00 6.62
N ALA A 245 -15.92 -0.09 7.73
CA ALA A 245 -16.52 1.07 8.38
C ALA A 245 -15.45 2.05 8.84
N TYR A 246 -14.40 1.56 9.51
CA TYR A 246 -13.27 2.38 9.94
C TYR A 246 -12.65 3.16 8.77
N ILE A 247 -12.34 2.49 7.65
CA ILE A 247 -11.73 3.14 6.48
C ILE A 247 -12.63 4.25 5.92
N LEU A 248 -13.92 3.97 5.75
CA LEU A 248 -14.88 4.93 5.16
C LEU A 248 -15.10 6.15 6.07
N GLU A 249 -15.22 5.93 7.38
CA GLU A 249 -15.44 6.98 8.37
C GLU A 249 -14.17 7.80 8.61
N HIS A 250 -13.01 7.16 8.73
CA HIS A 250 -11.77 7.83 9.09
C HIS A 250 -11.17 8.63 7.92
N PHE A 251 -11.20 8.09 6.71
CA PHE A 251 -10.57 8.70 5.54
C PHE A 251 -11.53 9.46 4.62
N HIS A 252 -12.82 9.53 4.95
CA HIS A 252 -13.84 10.34 4.25
C HIS A 252 -13.82 10.20 2.72
N GLY A 253 -13.57 8.99 2.21
CA GLY A 253 -13.51 8.68 0.78
C GLY A 253 -12.17 9.00 0.09
N SER A 254 -11.14 9.41 0.84
CA SER A 254 -9.78 9.56 0.30
C SER A 254 -9.12 8.19 0.07
N ILE A 255 -9.50 7.21 0.88
CA ILE A 255 -9.10 5.80 0.80
C ILE A 255 -10.39 4.97 0.75
N ILE A 256 -10.42 3.98 -0.12
CA ILE A 256 -11.63 3.22 -0.42
C ILE A 256 -11.33 1.72 -0.32
N PRO A 257 -12.14 0.94 0.42
CA PRO A 257 -12.01 -0.53 0.41
C PRO A 257 -12.17 -1.11 -0.99
N ALA A 258 -11.31 -2.06 -1.36
CA ALA A 258 -11.30 -2.72 -2.67
C ALA A 258 -11.96 -4.11 -2.65
N TRP A 259 -12.89 -4.36 -1.68
CA TRP A 259 -13.66 -5.60 -1.54
C TRP A 259 -15.13 -5.35 -1.25
#